data_e2497d9f538cb2c97fb5aeca561d981e
#
_entry.id   e2497d9f538cb2c97fb5aeca561d981e
#
_cell.length_a   1.000
_cell.length_b   1.000
_cell.length_c   1.000
_cell.angle_alpha   90.00
_cell.angle_beta   90.00
_cell.angle_gamma   90.00
#
_symmetry.space_group_name_H-M   'P 1'
#
loop_
_entity.id
_entity.type
_entity.pdbx_description
1 polymer ?
#
loop_
_entity_poly.entity_id
_entity_poly.type
_entity_poly.pdbx_seq_one_letter_code
_entity_poly.pdbx_strand_id
1 'polypeptide(L)'
;MADTYTQSSNLDFSQKAYDRMAYFALRPELYFDQVADVQPTAQSMPGTSVTFTIVNDLSIAAAPITEATDVSAVSMSDSTVTLSLAEYGNAVITTAKLRGTSFVEIDPIVANVVGYNAGVSIDTVARNALGLGTNVAYATGSTRAAQGNSNMLTAAQIRTARARLRSQNVPTFGGMYVSYIHPDAVYDLQSESGGTSN
;
A
#
# COMPACT_ATOMS: atom_id res chain seq x y z
N MET A 1 38.62 30.21 -31.16
CA MET A 1 37.56 29.37 -30.48
C MET A 1 38.14 29.00 -29.14
N ALA A 2 37.49 29.37 -28.09
CA ALA A 2 37.93 28.98 -26.76
C ALA A 2 37.50 27.52 -26.52
N ASP A 3 38.49 26.64 -26.34
CA ASP A 3 38.22 25.27 -25.98
C ASP A 3 37.60 25.21 -24.59
N THR A 4 36.34 24.86 -24.54
CA THR A 4 35.63 24.65 -23.27
C THR A 4 36.00 23.27 -22.74
N TYR A 5 37.02 23.22 -21.91
CA TYR A 5 37.41 21.98 -21.24
C TYR A 5 36.32 21.63 -20.19
N THR A 6 35.83 20.40 -20.25
CA THR A 6 34.95 19.88 -19.22
C THR A 6 35.77 19.65 -17.95
N GLN A 7 35.63 20.52 -16.98
CA GLN A 7 36.33 20.39 -15.70
C GLN A 7 35.68 19.28 -14.83
N SER A 8 36.50 18.66 -14.00
CA SER A 8 36.04 17.62 -13.05
C SER A 8 34.98 18.09 -12.08
N SER A 9 34.83 19.43 -11.88
CA SER A 9 33.79 20.05 -11.12
C SER A 9 32.37 19.97 -11.75
N ASN A 10 32.30 19.69 -13.05
CA ASN A 10 31.05 19.58 -13.81
C ASN A 10 30.61 18.12 -14.02
N LEU A 11 31.37 17.15 -13.51
CA LEU A 11 31.09 15.74 -13.59
C LEU A 11 30.72 15.22 -12.20
N ASP A 12 29.44 15.12 -11.93
CA ASP A 12 28.89 14.47 -10.71
C ASP A 12 29.36 13.02 -10.53
N PHE A 13 29.96 12.44 -11.58
CA PHE A 13 30.53 11.08 -11.56
C PHE A 13 31.90 10.96 -10.89
N SER A 14 32.57 12.09 -10.57
CA SER A 14 33.79 12.09 -9.76
C SER A 14 33.50 12.07 -8.25
N GLN A 15 32.22 12.04 -7.88
CA GLN A 15 31.81 12.00 -6.49
C GLN A 15 32.26 10.71 -5.82
N LYS A 16 32.73 10.89 -4.61
CA LYS A 16 33.40 9.91 -3.77
C LYS A 16 32.53 8.69 -3.53
N ALA A 17 33.15 7.52 -3.40
CA ALA A 17 32.48 6.25 -3.10
C ALA A 17 31.53 6.30 -1.90
N TYR A 18 31.70 7.27 -1.01
CA TYR A 18 30.85 7.52 0.17
C TYR A 18 29.41 7.96 -0.18
N ASP A 19 29.22 8.80 -1.22
CA ASP A 19 27.88 9.26 -1.61
C ASP A 19 27.03 8.11 -2.12
N ARG A 20 27.65 7.13 -2.73
CA ARG A 20 26.99 5.92 -3.24
C ARG A 20 26.43 5.06 -2.11
N MET A 21 27.16 4.91 -1.00
CA MET A 21 26.69 4.17 0.18
C MET A 21 25.58 4.93 0.91
N ALA A 22 25.71 6.25 1.06
CA ALA A 22 24.71 7.09 1.70
C ALA A 22 23.37 7.09 0.96
N TYR A 23 23.39 7.14 -0.38
CA TYR A 23 22.18 7.09 -1.20
C TYR A 23 21.38 5.80 -1.00
N PHE A 24 22.04 4.65 -0.94
CA PHE A 24 21.38 3.36 -0.72
C PHE A 24 20.89 3.18 0.73
N ALA A 25 21.56 3.77 1.70
CA ALA A 25 21.19 3.70 3.13
C ALA A 25 19.93 4.52 3.46
N LEU A 26 19.64 5.56 2.69
CA LEU A 26 18.50 6.46 2.92
C LEU A 26 17.22 6.05 2.18
N ARG A 27 17.18 4.86 1.58
CA ARG A 27 15.98 4.38 0.89
C ARG A 27 14.87 4.07 1.90
N PRO A 28 13.62 4.53 1.66
CA PRO A 28 12.50 4.16 2.50
C PRO A 28 12.22 2.66 2.42
N GLU A 29 11.79 2.09 3.52
CA GLU A 29 11.30 0.72 3.56
C GLU A 29 9.91 0.62 2.94
N LEU A 30 9.59 -0.54 2.38
CA LEU A 30 8.31 -0.83 1.73
C LEU A 30 7.44 -1.63 2.70
N TYR A 31 6.22 -1.18 2.97
CA TYR A 31 5.37 -1.76 4.00
C TYR A 31 4.01 -2.25 3.51
N PHE A 32 3.44 -1.62 2.48
CA PHE A 32 2.06 -1.88 2.07
C PHE A 32 1.88 -3.21 1.34
N ASP A 33 2.94 -3.76 0.76
CA ASP A 33 2.95 -5.07 0.13
C ASP A 33 2.65 -6.22 1.12
N GLN A 34 3.04 -6.06 2.39
CA GLN A 34 2.91 -7.09 3.42
C GLN A 34 1.45 -7.39 3.83
N VAL A 35 0.52 -6.50 3.54
CA VAL A 35 -0.91 -6.63 3.90
C VAL A 35 -1.76 -7.02 2.70
N ALA A 36 -1.19 -6.98 1.50
CA ALA A 36 -1.87 -7.38 0.28
C ALA A 36 -2.04 -8.91 0.23
N ASP A 37 -3.25 -9.38 -0.03
CA ASP A 37 -3.50 -10.77 -0.34
C ASP A 37 -3.08 -11.06 -1.80
N VAL A 38 -1.93 -11.71 -1.94
CA VAL A 38 -1.35 -12.02 -3.25
C VAL A 38 -1.98 -13.27 -3.81
N GLN A 39 -2.81 -13.12 -4.83
CA GLN A 39 -3.40 -14.25 -5.56
C GLN A 39 -2.56 -14.56 -6.80
N PRO A 40 -2.02 -15.79 -6.94
CA PRO A 40 -1.28 -16.17 -8.13
C PRO A 40 -2.22 -16.23 -9.34
N THR A 41 -1.96 -15.40 -10.33
CA THR A 41 -2.63 -15.50 -11.63
C THR A 41 -1.99 -16.63 -12.43
N ALA A 42 -2.76 -17.67 -12.79
CA ALA A 42 -2.27 -18.67 -13.71
C ALA A 42 -1.99 -17.99 -15.07
N GLN A 43 -0.77 -18.12 -15.58
CA GLN A 43 -0.35 -17.56 -16.88
C GLN A 43 -1.21 -18.01 -18.08
N SER A 44 -2.10 -18.95 -17.90
CA SER A 44 -3.00 -19.49 -18.91
C SER A 44 -4.38 -18.84 -18.94
N MET A 45 -4.63 -17.79 -18.15
CA MET A 45 -5.91 -17.11 -18.21
C MET A 45 -5.91 -16.03 -19.32
N PRO A 46 -6.64 -16.22 -20.40
CA PRO A 46 -6.81 -15.19 -21.42
C PRO A 46 -7.77 -14.13 -20.88
N GLY A 47 -7.27 -12.94 -20.56
CA GLY A 47 -8.13 -11.84 -20.16
C GLY A 47 -7.40 -10.73 -19.42
N THR A 48 -7.92 -9.52 -19.52
CA THR A 48 -7.45 -8.33 -18.81
C THR A 48 -8.09 -8.16 -17.43
N SER A 49 -8.99 -9.09 -17.04
CA SER A 49 -9.73 -9.01 -15.79
C SER A 49 -9.84 -10.36 -15.12
N VAL A 50 -9.81 -10.33 -13.79
CA VAL A 50 -10.03 -11.50 -12.92
C VAL A 50 -11.32 -11.27 -12.15
N THR A 51 -12.23 -12.24 -12.20
CA THR A 51 -13.52 -12.18 -11.50
C THR A 51 -13.51 -13.14 -10.31
N PHE A 52 -13.78 -12.62 -9.13
CA PHE A 52 -13.95 -13.40 -7.91
C PHE A 52 -15.45 -13.52 -7.61
N THR A 53 -15.90 -14.73 -7.36
CA THR A 53 -17.26 -15.02 -6.93
C THR A 53 -17.31 -15.13 -5.42
N ILE A 54 -18.14 -14.35 -4.79
CA ILE A 54 -18.39 -14.37 -3.35
C ILE A 54 -19.76 -14.97 -3.13
N VAL A 55 -19.84 -16.08 -2.40
CA VAL A 55 -21.10 -16.71 -2.02
C VAL A 55 -21.61 -15.98 -0.77
N ASN A 56 -22.85 -15.50 -0.83
CA ASN A 56 -23.48 -14.81 0.30
C ASN A 56 -24.04 -15.84 1.30
N ASP A 57 -24.03 -15.48 2.57
CA ASP A 57 -24.61 -16.29 3.61
C ASP A 57 -26.14 -16.37 3.46
N LEU A 58 -26.70 -17.52 3.85
CA LEU A 58 -28.15 -17.70 3.94
C LEU A 58 -28.73 -16.88 5.10
N SER A 59 -29.97 -16.46 4.96
CA SER A 59 -30.71 -15.84 6.06
C SER A 59 -30.85 -16.81 7.23
N ILE A 60 -30.71 -16.29 8.44
CA ILE A 60 -30.83 -17.09 9.67
C ILE A 60 -32.28 -17.63 9.80
N ALA A 61 -32.43 -18.93 10.02
CA ALA A 61 -33.70 -19.56 10.36
C ALA A 61 -34.04 -19.20 11.80
N ALA A 62 -34.77 -18.11 12.03
CA ALA A 62 -35.09 -17.59 13.38
C ALA A 62 -36.43 -18.11 13.93
N ALA A 63 -37.24 -18.79 13.13
CA ALA A 63 -38.54 -19.30 13.55
C ALA A 63 -38.51 -20.82 13.77
N PRO A 64 -39.14 -21.34 14.84
CA PRO A 64 -39.28 -22.77 15.03
C PRO A 64 -40.21 -23.36 13.96
N ILE A 65 -39.85 -24.54 13.49
CA ILE A 65 -40.63 -25.30 12.51
C ILE A 65 -41.80 -25.98 13.24
N THR A 66 -42.96 -25.90 12.67
CA THR A 66 -44.14 -26.65 13.15
C THR A 66 -44.18 -28.03 12.50
N GLU A 67 -44.58 -29.06 13.28
CA GLU A 67 -44.54 -30.47 12.86
C GLU A 67 -45.37 -30.77 11.58
N ALA A 68 -46.34 -29.94 11.26
CA ALA A 68 -47.24 -30.12 10.11
C ALA A 68 -46.87 -29.26 8.88
N THR A 69 -45.78 -28.49 8.93
CA THR A 69 -45.42 -27.57 7.87
C THR A 69 -44.01 -27.90 7.30
N ASP A 70 -43.95 -28.12 6.02
CA ASP A 70 -42.69 -28.39 5.34
C ASP A 70 -41.82 -27.11 5.27
N VAL A 71 -40.50 -27.29 5.25
CA VAL A 71 -39.54 -26.18 5.22
C VAL A 71 -39.51 -25.57 3.83
N SER A 72 -39.73 -24.26 3.75
CA SER A 72 -39.55 -23.51 2.49
C SER A 72 -38.09 -23.46 2.08
N ALA A 73 -37.78 -23.90 0.86
CA ALA A 73 -36.44 -23.79 0.32
C ALA A 73 -36.03 -22.32 0.12
N VAL A 74 -34.85 -21.95 0.61
CA VAL A 74 -34.24 -20.63 0.41
C VAL A 74 -33.18 -20.74 -0.67
N SER A 75 -33.21 -19.84 -1.67
CA SER A 75 -32.19 -19.81 -2.71
C SER A 75 -30.88 -19.20 -2.20
N MET A 76 -29.77 -19.79 -2.56
CA MET A 76 -28.44 -19.17 -2.39
C MET A 76 -28.29 -18.03 -3.40
N SER A 77 -27.60 -16.97 -2.97
CA SER A 77 -27.19 -15.85 -3.82
C SER A 77 -25.67 -15.73 -3.82
N ASP A 78 -25.14 -15.28 -4.94
CA ASP A 78 -23.73 -14.96 -5.11
C ASP A 78 -23.57 -13.53 -5.60
N SER A 79 -22.40 -12.98 -5.39
CA SER A 79 -21.97 -11.70 -5.91
C SER A 79 -20.60 -11.84 -6.56
N THR A 80 -20.33 -11.07 -7.60
CA THR A 80 -19.07 -11.12 -8.33
C THR A 80 -18.33 -9.79 -8.21
N VAL A 81 -17.02 -9.88 -7.93
CA VAL A 81 -16.11 -8.73 -7.94
C VAL A 81 -15.11 -8.93 -9.07
N THR A 82 -15.10 -8.00 -10.03
CA THR A 82 -14.18 -8.03 -11.16
C THR A 82 -13.06 -7.03 -10.95
N LEU A 83 -11.81 -7.51 -11.00
CA LEU A 83 -10.60 -6.71 -10.93
C LEU A 83 -9.96 -6.62 -12.31
N SER A 84 -9.64 -5.40 -12.75
CA SER A 84 -8.89 -5.16 -13.98
C SER A 84 -7.39 -5.25 -13.70
N LEU A 85 -6.68 -6.02 -14.51
CA LEU A 85 -5.23 -6.12 -14.45
C LEU A 85 -4.60 -4.96 -15.24
N ALA A 86 -3.60 -4.30 -14.65
CA ALA A 86 -2.82 -3.27 -15.30
C ALA A 86 -1.33 -3.60 -15.22
N GLU A 87 -0.60 -3.29 -16.28
CA GLU A 87 0.86 -3.41 -16.31
C GLU A 87 1.51 -2.11 -15.88
N TYR A 88 2.53 -2.22 -15.04
CA TYR A 88 3.38 -1.10 -14.62
C TYR A 88 4.81 -1.40 -14.97
N GLY A 89 5.50 -0.45 -15.56
CA GLY A 89 6.90 -0.65 -15.93
C GLY A 89 7.64 0.67 -16.15
N ASN A 90 8.91 0.68 -15.79
CA ASN A 90 9.85 1.74 -16.08
C ASN A 90 11.08 1.17 -16.79
N ALA A 91 11.62 1.90 -17.75
CA ALA A 91 12.80 1.52 -18.48
C ALA A 91 13.87 2.62 -18.44
N VAL A 92 15.12 2.23 -18.27
CA VAL A 92 16.27 3.13 -18.36
C VAL A 92 17.14 2.72 -19.55
N ILE A 93 17.42 3.67 -20.43
CA ILE A 93 18.25 3.45 -21.61
C ILE A 93 19.65 4.04 -21.33
N THR A 94 20.67 3.20 -21.42
CA THR A 94 22.08 3.62 -21.32
C THR A 94 22.74 3.56 -22.69
N THR A 95 23.51 4.60 -23.04
CA THR A 95 24.25 4.64 -24.34
C THR A 95 25.57 3.91 -24.22
N ALA A 96 26.05 3.36 -25.35
CA ALA A 96 27.37 2.72 -25.42
C ALA A 96 28.51 3.68 -25.05
N LYS A 97 28.35 4.97 -25.40
CA LYS A 97 29.30 6.02 -25.02
C LYS A 97 29.39 6.18 -23.51
N LEU A 98 28.25 6.21 -22.81
CA LEU A 98 28.21 6.34 -21.36
C LEU A 98 28.89 5.14 -20.69
N ARG A 99 28.64 3.92 -21.16
CA ARG A 99 29.28 2.70 -20.63
C ARG A 99 30.79 2.69 -20.84
N GLY A 100 31.28 3.20 -22.00
CA GLY A 100 32.71 3.23 -22.31
C GLY A 100 33.49 4.37 -21.68
N THR A 101 32.83 5.47 -21.28
CA THR A 101 33.49 6.65 -20.69
C THR A 101 33.30 6.77 -19.17
N SER A 102 32.44 5.97 -18.58
CA SER A 102 32.20 5.98 -17.13
C SER A 102 33.33 5.28 -16.38
N PHE A 103 33.77 5.89 -15.27
CA PHE A 103 34.72 5.29 -14.33
C PHE A 103 34.06 4.22 -13.43
N VAL A 104 32.73 4.13 -13.45
CA VAL A 104 31.94 3.20 -12.62
C VAL A 104 31.12 2.30 -13.53
N GLU A 105 31.01 1.04 -13.17
CA GLU A 105 30.10 0.12 -13.85
C GLU A 105 28.66 0.59 -13.68
N ILE A 106 28.06 1.04 -14.79
CA ILE A 106 26.70 1.64 -14.78
C ILE A 106 25.64 0.58 -14.70
N ASP A 107 25.83 -0.57 -15.33
CA ASP A 107 24.79 -1.61 -15.43
C ASP A 107 24.32 -2.14 -14.07
N PRO A 108 25.17 -2.42 -13.06
CA PRO A 108 24.72 -2.81 -11.73
C PRO A 108 23.99 -1.69 -11.00
N ILE A 109 24.37 -0.44 -11.22
CA ILE A 109 23.69 0.72 -10.61
C ILE A 109 22.29 0.87 -11.19
N VAL A 110 22.15 0.79 -12.51
CA VAL A 110 20.86 0.87 -13.19
C VAL A 110 19.95 -0.28 -12.74
N ALA A 111 20.45 -1.51 -12.71
CA ALA A 111 19.69 -2.66 -12.24
C ALA A 111 19.15 -2.47 -10.81
N ASN A 112 19.99 -1.95 -9.92
CA ASN A 112 19.60 -1.69 -8.54
C ASN A 112 18.55 -0.57 -8.43
N VAL A 113 18.71 0.53 -9.20
CA VAL A 113 17.77 1.65 -9.23
C VAL A 113 16.41 1.20 -9.79
N VAL A 114 16.42 0.45 -10.90
CA VAL A 114 15.20 -0.06 -11.53
C VAL A 114 14.50 -1.07 -10.63
N GLY A 115 15.23 -1.99 -10.01
CA GLY A 115 14.68 -2.96 -9.07
C GLY A 115 14.02 -2.29 -7.86
N TYR A 116 14.68 -1.30 -7.27
CA TYR A 116 14.09 -0.53 -6.18
C TYR A 116 12.85 0.26 -6.63
N ASN A 117 12.90 0.88 -7.82
CA ASN A 117 11.75 1.61 -8.37
C ASN A 117 10.55 0.69 -8.61
N ALA A 118 10.77 -0.55 -9.04
CA ALA A 118 9.72 -1.53 -9.19
C ALA A 118 9.03 -1.83 -7.83
N GLY A 119 9.81 -2.04 -6.77
CA GLY A 119 9.28 -2.23 -5.42
C GLY A 119 8.46 -1.03 -4.92
N VAL A 120 9.00 0.19 -5.06
CA VAL A 120 8.28 1.43 -4.68
C VAL A 120 7.00 1.61 -5.49
N SER A 121 6.99 1.19 -6.76
CA SER A 121 5.80 1.29 -7.60
C SER A 121 4.69 0.37 -7.09
N ILE A 122 5.01 -0.88 -6.76
CA ILE A 122 4.04 -1.84 -6.19
C ILE A 122 3.50 -1.31 -4.85
N ASP A 123 4.37 -0.87 -3.96
CA ASP A 123 4.00 -0.31 -2.67
C ASP A 123 3.08 0.92 -2.80
N THR A 124 3.40 1.80 -3.76
CA THR A 124 2.59 2.98 -4.06
C THR A 124 1.21 2.62 -4.60
N VAL A 125 1.12 1.61 -5.47
CA VAL A 125 -0.17 1.12 -6.00
C VAL A 125 -1.01 0.54 -4.87
N ALA A 126 -0.42 -0.29 -4.00
CA ALA A 126 -1.10 -0.86 -2.84
C ALA A 126 -1.60 0.24 -1.88
N ARG A 127 -0.76 1.23 -1.55
CA ARG A 127 -1.13 2.38 -0.73
C ARG A 127 -2.28 3.19 -1.34
N ASN A 128 -2.23 3.45 -2.65
CA ASN A 128 -3.27 4.21 -3.33
C ASN A 128 -4.59 3.44 -3.35
N ALA A 129 -4.56 2.12 -3.54
CA ALA A 129 -5.74 1.27 -3.47
C ALA A 129 -6.40 1.31 -2.08
N LEU A 130 -5.60 1.26 -1.00
CA LEU A 130 -6.11 1.44 0.36
C LEU A 130 -6.74 2.82 0.57
N GLY A 131 -6.16 3.87 -0.03
CA GLY A 131 -6.66 5.24 0.06
C GLY A 131 -7.98 5.49 -0.69
N LEU A 132 -8.35 4.63 -1.63
CA LEU A 132 -9.60 4.70 -2.38
C LEU A 132 -10.78 4.01 -1.68
N GLY A 133 -10.56 3.35 -0.58
CA GLY A 133 -11.60 2.69 0.20
C GLY A 133 -12.72 3.68 0.63
N THR A 134 -13.97 3.25 0.53
CA THR A 134 -15.14 4.06 0.91
C THR A 134 -15.42 4.06 2.41
N ASN A 135 -14.84 3.11 3.15
CA ASN A 135 -15.02 2.99 4.59
C ASN A 135 -14.02 3.90 5.34
N VAL A 136 -14.23 5.20 5.23
CA VAL A 136 -13.34 6.23 5.80
C VAL A 136 -13.98 6.85 7.03
N ALA A 137 -13.18 7.05 8.09
CA ALA A 137 -13.53 7.83 9.25
C ALA A 137 -12.62 9.06 9.36
N TYR A 138 -13.19 10.21 9.62
CA TYR A 138 -12.45 11.47 9.77
C TYR A 138 -12.42 11.89 11.24
N ALA A 139 -11.36 12.56 11.65
CA ALA A 139 -11.24 13.08 13.01
C ALA A 139 -12.29 14.16 13.30
N THR A 140 -12.58 15.01 12.32
CA THR A 140 -13.56 16.08 12.41
C THR A 140 -14.23 16.28 11.04
N GLY A 141 -15.52 16.51 11.01
CA GLY A 141 -16.26 16.69 9.76
C GLY A 141 -16.44 15.39 8.96
N SER A 142 -16.91 15.52 7.72
CA SER A 142 -17.28 14.39 6.85
C SER A 142 -16.40 14.25 5.61
N THR A 143 -15.40 15.10 5.43
CA THR A 143 -14.57 15.13 4.22
C THR A 143 -13.09 15.24 4.56
N ARG A 144 -12.24 14.74 3.65
CA ARG A 144 -10.79 14.88 3.76
C ARG A 144 -10.34 16.33 3.75
N ALA A 145 -11.02 17.20 3.00
CA ALA A 145 -10.70 18.62 2.93
C ALA A 145 -10.97 19.39 4.23
N ALA A 146 -11.83 18.85 5.10
CA ALA A 146 -12.11 19.44 6.41
C ALA A 146 -11.04 19.11 7.47
N GLN A 147 -10.07 18.24 7.14
CA GLN A 147 -8.98 17.91 8.05
C GLN A 147 -7.91 19.01 8.00
N GLY A 148 -7.57 19.59 9.14
CA GLY A 148 -6.54 20.62 9.31
C GLY A 148 -5.49 20.19 10.33
N ASN A 149 -4.47 21.00 10.50
CA ASN A 149 -3.34 20.72 11.40
C ASN A 149 -3.73 20.59 12.89
N SER A 150 -4.94 21.01 13.27
CA SER A 150 -5.46 20.85 14.63
C SER A 150 -6.16 19.50 14.87
N ASN A 151 -6.35 18.70 13.82
CA ASN A 151 -7.04 17.42 13.90
C ASN A 151 -6.02 16.28 14.09
N MET A 152 -5.48 16.19 15.28
CA MET A 152 -4.51 15.16 15.65
C MET A 152 -5.17 13.79 15.76
N LEU A 153 -4.41 12.74 15.49
CA LEU A 153 -4.84 11.37 15.72
C LEU A 153 -4.85 11.07 17.21
N THR A 154 -5.99 10.63 17.73
CA THR A 154 -6.16 10.32 19.16
C THR A 154 -6.35 8.82 19.39
N ALA A 155 -6.04 8.35 20.60
CA ALA A 155 -6.29 6.97 21.02
C ALA A 155 -7.77 6.61 20.98
N ALA A 156 -8.66 7.60 21.18
CA ALA A 156 -10.09 7.41 21.06
C ALA A 156 -10.52 7.07 19.63
N GLN A 157 -9.91 7.71 18.62
CA GLN A 157 -10.18 7.43 17.20
C GLN A 157 -9.73 6.04 16.80
N ILE A 158 -8.58 5.58 17.31
CA ILE A 158 -8.08 4.21 17.07
C ILE A 158 -9.04 3.18 17.68
N ARG A 159 -9.53 3.42 18.90
CA ARG A 159 -10.54 2.54 19.55
C ARG A 159 -11.83 2.49 18.74
N THR A 160 -12.29 3.63 18.23
CA THR A 160 -13.49 3.72 17.38
C THR A 160 -13.30 2.96 16.07
N ALA A 161 -12.15 3.12 15.40
CA ALA A 161 -11.83 2.39 14.19
C ALA A 161 -11.81 0.87 14.43
N ARG A 162 -11.16 0.42 15.52
CA ARG A 162 -11.18 -1.00 15.92
C ARG A 162 -12.59 -1.52 16.19
N ALA A 163 -13.42 -0.76 16.91
CA ALA A 163 -14.79 -1.15 17.20
C ALA A 163 -15.62 -1.29 15.92
N ARG A 164 -15.43 -0.37 14.96
CA ARG A 164 -16.10 -0.41 13.66
C ARG A 164 -15.69 -1.63 12.83
N LEU A 165 -14.40 -1.95 12.74
CA LEU A 165 -13.94 -3.16 12.06
C LEU A 165 -14.51 -4.42 12.69
N ARG A 166 -14.56 -4.46 14.02
CA ARG A 166 -15.08 -5.61 14.76
C ARG A 166 -16.59 -5.79 14.61
N SER A 167 -17.35 -4.69 14.56
CA SER A 167 -18.79 -4.73 14.31
C SER A 167 -19.15 -5.23 12.91
N GLN A 168 -18.25 -5.08 11.97
CA GLN A 168 -18.39 -5.57 10.59
C GLN A 168 -17.82 -7.00 10.39
N ASN A 169 -17.41 -7.67 11.46
CA ASN A 169 -16.82 -9.01 11.44
C ASN A 169 -15.59 -9.13 10.51
N VAL A 170 -14.80 -8.05 10.38
CA VAL A 170 -13.58 -8.09 9.58
C VAL A 170 -12.58 -9.08 10.21
N PRO A 171 -11.99 -10.00 9.44
CA PRO A 171 -11.03 -10.95 9.96
C PRO A 171 -9.78 -10.25 10.51
N THR A 172 -9.20 -10.83 11.54
CA THR A 172 -8.00 -10.32 12.22
C THR A 172 -6.76 -11.08 11.74
N PHE A 173 -5.62 -10.41 11.64
CA PHE A 173 -4.32 -11.02 11.41
C PHE A 173 -3.69 -11.40 12.76
N GLY A 174 -3.59 -12.69 13.06
CA GLY A 174 -3.02 -13.16 14.34
C GLY A 174 -3.77 -12.63 15.57
N GLY A 175 -5.08 -12.38 15.48
CA GLY A 175 -5.88 -11.83 16.58
C GLY A 175 -5.82 -10.31 16.72
N MET A 176 -5.09 -9.62 15.87
CA MET A 176 -4.91 -8.16 15.88
C MET A 176 -5.28 -7.54 14.53
N TYR A 177 -5.57 -6.24 14.53
CA TYR A 177 -5.68 -5.44 13.32
C TYR A 177 -4.35 -4.73 13.06
N VAL A 178 -3.94 -4.64 11.81
CA VAL A 178 -2.73 -3.94 11.40
C VAL A 178 -3.09 -2.50 11.05
N SER A 179 -2.25 -1.55 11.46
CA SER A 179 -2.42 -0.12 11.19
C SER A 179 -1.13 0.46 10.64
N TYR A 180 -1.22 1.20 9.55
CA TYR A 180 -0.12 1.99 9.00
C TYR A 180 -0.30 3.44 9.41
N ILE A 181 0.64 3.96 10.15
CA ILE A 181 0.57 5.29 10.75
C ILE A 181 1.83 6.07 10.35
N HIS A 182 1.67 7.32 9.93
CA HIS A 182 2.81 8.20 9.67
C HIS A 182 3.56 8.52 10.97
N PRO A 183 4.89 8.68 10.97
CA PRO A 183 5.66 9.00 12.17
C PRO A 183 5.16 10.22 12.95
N ASP A 184 4.70 11.27 12.26
CA ASP A 184 4.14 12.46 12.91
C ASP A 184 2.88 12.13 13.72
N ALA A 185 2.01 11.26 13.19
CA ALA A 185 0.83 10.81 13.91
C ALA A 185 1.15 9.90 15.12
N VAL A 186 2.27 9.18 15.06
CA VAL A 186 2.80 8.45 16.23
C VAL A 186 3.25 9.40 17.31
N TYR A 187 3.92 10.51 16.92
CA TYR A 187 4.32 11.55 17.86
C TYR A 187 3.11 12.18 18.55
N ASP A 188 2.03 12.47 17.82
CA ASP A 188 0.79 13.00 18.38
C ASP A 188 0.17 12.05 19.42
N LEU A 189 0.11 10.75 19.10
CA LEU A 189 -0.38 9.72 20.03
C LEU A 189 0.47 9.60 21.31
N GLN A 190 1.79 9.71 21.18
CA GLN A 190 2.69 9.68 22.32
C GLN A 190 2.52 10.92 23.20
N SER A 191 2.29 12.07 22.60
CA SER A 191 2.04 13.32 23.32
C SER A 191 0.73 13.28 24.11
N GLU A 192 -0.33 12.66 23.56
CA GLU A 192 -1.60 12.45 24.25
C GLU A 192 -1.43 11.52 25.49
N SER A 193 -0.62 10.47 25.34
CA SER A 193 -0.35 9.52 26.44
C SER A 193 0.50 10.12 27.58
N GLY A 194 1.39 11.05 27.27
CA GLY A 194 2.26 11.72 28.23
C GLY A 194 1.52 12.72 29.15
N GLY A 195 0.34 13.14 28.77
CA GLY A 195 -0.49 14.08 29.56
C GLY A 195 -1.33 13.44 30.65
N THR A 196 -1.44 12.13 30.73
CA THR A 196 -2.28 11.39 31.69
C THR A 196 -1.50 10.42 32.58
N SER A 197 -0.21 10.63 32.73
CA SER A 197 0.58 9.88 33.70
C SER A 197 0.55 10.59 35.05
N ASN A 198 -0.54 10.43 35.78
CA ASN A 198 -0.65 10.63 37.20
C ASN A 198 -1.18 9.34 37.83
#